data_31b9fd264ec9d779649aaa4eae117b8f
#
_entry.id   31b9fd264ec9d779649aaa4eae117b8f
#
_cell.length_a   1.000
_cell.length_b   1.000
_cell.length_c   1.000
_cell.angle_alpha   90.00
_cell.angle_beta   90.00
_cell.angle_gamma   90.00
#
_symmetry.space_group_name_H-M   'P 1'
#
loop_
_entity.id
_entity.type
_entity.pdbx_description
1 polymer ?
#
loop_
_entity_poly.entity_id
_entity_poly.type
_entity_poly.pdbx_seq_one_letter_code
_entity_poly.pdbx_strand_id
1 'polypeptide(L)'
;MSTTADSPQLNILHVLTLNGRNGEYGGPVRVARELCQELNSRGHKTHIFSGALVGSEPTPNTELSESFIHVKPITQKLKVSSLWSWKLIPPLKKLISNSDLVHIHFARDLVPFLTAFLAIILRKPFLTQTHGMIISDGRISTRVTDLLLTRPLINKSRVNLVLTDYEASAVKKIRIKSPSTKLPNGLAIRGEVSPHHNSIKRIIFCSRLDKRKGVDKFIDLAEHFKESDLSFEIYGPDGGELNFVKSEIKNRNISNILKYKGSLPSNEVQNMLQGVDLLILPSKDEPFPMVILESLAVGTQVLVMPSCGFASQLRDFDVAFVAESEDQKGILNSFQKFFDAGFKIKSREAIRAFCRDTFGISPVTDQLVQNYKKALFNE
;
A
#
# COMPACT_ATOMS: atom_id res chain seq x y z
N MET A 1 15.06 -5.62 30.03
CA MET A 1 15.22 -7.02 29.59
C MET A 1 13.93 -7.74 29.91
N SER A 2 12.99 -7.74 28.99
CA SER A 2 11.72 -8.50 29.12
C SER A 2 11.90 -9.77 28.30
N THR A 3 11.94 -10.90 28.98
CA THR A 3 11.98 -12.25 28.42
C THR A 3 10.80 -12.44 27.48
N THR A 4 11.09 -12.51 26.18
CA THR A 4 10.14 -12.98 25.18
C THR A 4 9.84 -14.44 25.50
N ALA A 5 8.71 -14.67 26.19
CA ALA A 5 8.18 -16.01 26.37
C ALA A 5 8.11 -16.71 25.00
N ASP A 6 8.61 -17.95 24.93
CA ASP A 6 8.67 -18.81 23.75
C ASP A 6 7.29 -18.87 23.06
N SER A 7 7.09 -17.97 22.10
CA SER A 7 5.91 -18.10 21.23
C SER A 7 6.18 -19.25 20.26
N PRO A 8 5.27 -20.21 20.11
CA PRO A 8 5.49 -21.35 19.24
C PRO A 8 5.83 -20.88 17.80
N GLN A 9 6.83 -21.51 17.21
CA GLN A 9 7.14 -21.30 15.81
C GLN A 9 5.94 -21.69 14.95
N LEU A 10 5.49 -20.77 14.09
CA LEU A 10 4.35 -20.97 13.20
C LEU A 10 4.82 -21.14 11.75
N ASN A 11 4.13 -22.01 11.01
CA ASN A 11 4.22 -22.13 9.56
C ASN A 11 3.06 -21.33 8.94
N ILE A 12 3.34 -20.19 8.32
CA ILE A 12 2.33 -19.23 7.84
C ILE A 12 2.38 -19.18 6.32
N LEU A 13 1.22 -19.41 5.69
CA LEU A 13 1.06 -19.27 4.25
C LEU A 13 0.45 -17.90 3.93
N HIS A 14 1.17 -17.04 3.23
CA HIS A 14 0.66 -15.80 2.65
C HIS A 14 0.21 -16.05 1.21
N VAL A 15 -1.02 -15.63 0.86
CA VAL A 15 -1.55 -15.82 -0.49
C VAL A 15 -1.94 -14.48 -1.11
N LEU A 16 -1.43 -14.22 -2.31
CA LEU A 16 -1.64 -13.02 -3.11
C LEU A 16 -2.29 -13.37 -4.46
N THR A 17 -3.07 -12.46 -5.03
CA THR A 17 -3.65 -12.65 -6.36
C THR A 17 -2.57 -12.73 -7.43
N LEU A 18 -1.69 -11.76 -7.47
CA LEU A 18 -0.61 -11.64 -8.46
C LEU A 18 0.68 -11.15 -7.82
N ASN A 19 1.79 -11.66 -8.35
CA ASN A 19 3.13 -11.14 -8.14
C ASN A 19 3.80 -10.97 -9.51
N GLY A 20 4.53 -9.89 -9.72
CA GLY A 20 5.16 -9.55 -10.99
C GLY A 20 6.61 -9.07 -10.81
N ARG A 21 7.32 -8.99 -11.94
CA ARG A 21 8.77 -8.74 -11.98
C ARG A 21 9.17 -7.43 -11.30
N ASN A 22 8.44 -6.35 -11.54
CA ASN A 22 8.82 -4.99 -11.12
C ASN A 22 7.89 -4.42 -10.04
N GLY A 23 7.18 -5.24 -9.28
CA GLY A 23 6.19 -4.77 -8.31
C GLY A 23 4.96 -4.11 -8.97
N GLU A 24 4.67 -4.47 -10.23
CA GLU A 24 3.61 -3.88 -11.06
C GLU A 24 2.22 -3.99 -10.42
N TYR A 25 2.02 -5.00 -9.57
CA TYR A 25 0.76 -5.29 -8.89
C TYR A 25 0.69 -4.73 -7.46
N GLY A 26 1.61 -3.83 -7.12
CA GLY A 26 1.45 -2.83 -6.09
C GLY A 26 1.76 -3.23 -4.66
N GLY A 27 1.18 -2.46 -3.75
CA GLY A 27 1.44 -2.48 -2.32
C GLY A 27 1.33 -3.85 -1.62
N PRO A 28 0.32 -4.70 -1.90
CA PRO A 28 0.15 -5.96 -1.19
C PRO A 28 1.32 -6.92 -1.30
N VAL A 29 1.98 -7.02 -2.45
CA VAL A 29 3.16 -7.88 -2.66
C VAL A 29 4.32 -7.42 -1.79
N ARG A 30 4.60 -6.13 -1.79
CA ARG A 30 5.66 -5.54 -0.98
C ARG A 30 5.38 -5.73 0.51
N VAL A 31 4.17 -5.42 0.94
CA VAL A 31 3.74 -5.61 2.34
C VAL A 31 3.90 -7.06 2.77
N ALA A 32 3.45 -8.02 1.95
CA ALA A 32 3.61 -9.44 2.26
C ALA A 32 5.09 -9.83 2.40
N ARG A 33 5.97 -9.37 1.51
CA ARG A 33 7.40 -9.64 1.56
C ARG A 33 8.06 -9.07 2.82
N GLU A 34 7.79 -7.81 3.14
CA GLU A 34 8.34 -7.16 4.34
C GLU A 34 7.84 -7.84 5.62
N LEU A 35 6.56 -8.20 5.70
CA LEU A 35 6.01 -8.98 6.81
C LEU A 35 6.64 -10.38 6.92
N CYS A 36 6.82 -11.09 5.81
CA CYS A 36 7.43 -12.41 5.81
C CYS A 36 8.90 -12.36 6.22
N GLN A 37 9.67 -11.37 5.78
CA GLN A 37 11.05 -11.16 6.23
C GLN A 37 11.12 -10.94 7.74
N GLU A 38 10.28 -10.07 8.28
CA GLU A 38 10.22 -9.77 9.71
C GLU A 38 9.74 -11.00 10.52
N LEU A 39 8.72 -11.73 10.06
CA LEU A 39 8.25 -12.96 10.71
C LEU A 39 9.33 -14.04 10.72
N ASN A 40 10.08 -14.22 9.62
CA ASN A 40 11.18 -15.17 9.54
C ASN A 40 12.32 -14.79 10.49
N SER A 41 12.66 -13.50 10.61
CA SER A 41 13.68 -13.03 11.56
C SER A 41 13.32 -13.30 13.04
N ARG A 42 12.01 -13.44 13.32
CA ARG A 42 11.45 -13.79 14.63
C ARG A 42 11.30 -15.30 14.87
N GLY A 43 11.77 -16.12 13.92
CA GLY A 43 11.77 -17.58 14.04
C GLY A 43 10.51 -18.27 13.51
N HIS A 44 9.54 -17.55 12.94
CA HIS A 44 8.43 -18.17 12.20
C HIS A 44 8.90 -18.65 10.83
N LYS A 45 8.14 -19.56 10.21
CA LYS A 45 8.36 -19.99 8.83
C LYS A 45 7.25 -19.45 7.95
N THR A 46 7.61 -18.69 6.92
CA THR A 46 6.62 -18.12 5.99
C THR A 46 6.81 -18.67 4.60
N HIS A 47 5.70 -18.77 3.85
CA HIS A 47 5.70 -19.07 2.42
C HIS A 47 4.74 -18.13 1.72
N ILE A 48 5.18 -17.50 0.60
CA ILE A 48 4.34 -16.65 -0.23
C ILE A 48 3.91 -17.44 -1.47
N PHE A 49 2.60 -17.55 -1.69
CA PHE A 49 2.03 -18.16 -2.89
C PHE A 49 1.24 -17.13 -3.70
N SER A 50 1.40 -17.11 -5.02
CA SER A 50 0.72 -16.15 -5.88
C SER A 50 0.42 -16.70 -7.28
N GLY A 51 -0.45 -16.00 -8.01
CA GLY A 51 -0.46 -16.06 -9.46
C GLY A 51 0.67 -15.25 -10.09
N ALA A 52 1.05 -15.58 -11.31
CA ALA A 52 1.94 -14.76 -12.15
C ALA A 52 1.43 -14.78 -13.60
N LEU A 53 1.60 -13.66 -14.31
CA LEU A 53 1.33 -13.63 -15.76
C LEU A 53 2.57 -14.09 -16.51
N VAL A 54 2.35 -14.78 -17.64
CA VAL A 54 3.43 -15.21 -18.54
C VAL A 54 4.17 -13.97 -19.06
N GLY A 55 5.50 -13.96 -18.93
CA GLY A 55 6.36 -12.83 -19.32
C GLY A 55 6.49 -11.71 -18.29
N SER A 56 5.76 -11.81 -17.16
CA SER A 56 5.86 -10.90 -16.01
C SER A 56 6.02 -11.68 -14.70
N GLU A 57 6.81 -12.75 -14.75
CA GLU A 57 7.09 -13.59 -13.58
C GLU A 57 7.84 -12.79 -12.52
N PRO A 58 7.58 -13.04 -11.22
CA PRO A 58 8.31 -12.37 -10.15
C PRO A 58 9.79 -12.70 -10.20
N THR A 59 10.63 -11.71 -9.93
CA THR A 59 12.06 -11.96 -9.71
C THR A 59 12.23 -12.80 -8.44
N PRO A 60 12.95 -13.93 -8.51
CA PRO A 60 13.19 -14.76 -7.34
C PRO A 60 13.77 -13.95 -6.19
N ASN A 61 13.20 -14.09 -5.01
CA ASN A 61 13.77 -13.57 -3.78
C ASN A 61 14.45 -14.73 -3.05
N THR A 62 15.77 -14.68 -2.94
CA THR A 62 16.58 -15.74 -2.31
C THR A 62 16.40 -15.81 -0.79
N GLU A 63 15.87 -14.75 -0.17
CA GLU A 63 15.68 -14.66 1.28
C GLU A 63 14.30 -15.16 1.73
N LEU A 64 13.36 -15.33 0.78
CA LEU A 64 11.99 -15.73 1.07
C LEU A 64 11.60 -17.01 0.34
N SER A 65 10.80 -17.83 1.00
CA SER A 65 10.15 -18.96 0.36
C SER A 65 8.95 -18.47 -0.45
N GLU A 66 9.10 -18.43 -1.77
CA GLU A 66 8.04 -17.97 -2.69
C GLU A 66 7.77 -19.03 -3.76
N SER A 67 6.52 -19.17 -4.14
CA SER A 67 6.10 -19.96 -5.31
C SER A 67 4.94 -19.29 -6.04
N PHE A 68 4.83 -19.55 -7.32
CA PHE A 68 3.74 -19.02 -8.14
C PHE A 68 3.26 -20.03 -9.17
N ILE A 69 2.05 -19.80 -9.68
CA ILE A 69 1.47 -20.53 -10.81
C ILE A 69 1.06 -19.52 -11.88
N HIS A 70 1.35 -19.86 -13.13
CA HIS A 70 0.88 -19.04 -14.25
C HIS A 70 -0.64 -19.04 -14.32
N VAL A 71 -1.20 -17.85 -14.33
CA VAL A 71 -2.62 -17.58 -14.46
C VAL A 71 -2.90 -16.74 -15.69
N LYS A 72 -4.10 -16.86 -16.21
CA LYS A 72 -4.58 -16.06 -17.34
C LYS A 72 -6.01 -15.58 -17.07
N PRO A 73 -6.44 -14.45 -17.63
CA PRO A 73 -7.81 -14.00 -17.48
C PRO A 73 -8.77 -14.98 -18.19
N ILE A 74 -9.84 -15.39 -17.51
CA ILE A 74 -10.93 -16.16 -18.13
C ILE A 74 -11.64 -15.30 -19.17
N THR A 75 -11.72 -13.99 -18.91
CA THR A 75 -12.30 -13.03 -19.83
C THR A 75 -11.48 -11.73 -19.83
N GLN A 76 -11.26 -11.17 -21.02
CA GLN A 76 -10.54 -9.91 -21.17
C GLN A 76 -11.27 -8.71 -20.52
N LYS A 77 -12.59 -8.79 -20.35
CA LYS A 77 -13.41 -7.74 -19.72
C LYS A 77 -13.13 -7.57 -18.23
N LEU A 78 -12.83 -8.66 -17.53
CA LEU A 78 -12.60 -8.67 -16.07
C LEU A 78 -11.12 -8.65 -15.68
N LYS A 79 -10.20 -8.64 -16.63
CA LYS A 79 -8.74 -8.56 -16.43
C LYS A 79 -8.27 -9.33 -15.18
N VAL A 80 -7.79 -8.61 -14.16
CA VAL A 80 -7.18 -9.19 -12.94
C VAL A 80 -8.18 -10.00 -12.10
N SER A 81 -9.44 -9.60 -12.00
CA SER A 81 -10.44 -10.29 -11.17
C SER A 81 -10.80 -11.69 -11.66
N SER A 82 -10.51 -11.99 -12.94
CA SER A 82 -10.82 -13.30 -13.55
C SER A 82 -9.59 -14.18 -13.79
N LEU A 83 -8.47 -13.88 -13.16
CA LEU A 83 -7.24 -14.66 -13.30
C LEU A 83 -7.42 -16.05 -12.71
N TRP A 84 -7.17 -17.07 -13.53
CA TRP A 84 -7.42 -18.45 -13.16
C TRP A 84 -6.44 -19.43 -13.81
N SER A 85 -6.23 -20.53 -13.12
CA SER A 85 -5.62 -21.75 -13.65
C SER A 85 -6.03 -22.93 -12.77
N TRP A 86 -6.45 -24.03 -13.37
CA TRP A 86 -6.71 -25.28 -12.64
C TRP A 86 -5.46 -25.81 -11.92
N LYS A 87 -4.28 -25.45 -12.42
CA LYS A 87 -2.98 -25.79 -11.80
C LYS A 87 -2.76 -25.14 -10.44
N LEU A 88 -3.59 -24.17 -10.03
CA LEU A 88 -3.56 -23.56 -8.70
C LEU A 88 -3.98 -24.54 -7.59
N ILE A 89 -4.93 -25.45 -7.88
CA ILE A 89 -5.60 -26.25 -6.83
C ILE A 89 -4.64 -27.20 -6.10
N PRO A 90 -3.86 -28.07 -6.78
CA PRO A 90 -3.02 -29.04 -6.08
C PRO A 90 -1.92 -28.41 -5.18
N PRO A 91 -1.10 -27.45 -5.65
CA PRO A 91 -0.09 -26.84 -4.80
C PRO A 91 -0.69 -26.03 -3.66
N LEU A 92 -1.78 -25.30 -3.92
CA LEU A 92 -2.44 -24.50 -2.91
C LEU A 92 -3.04 -25.38 -1.80
N LYS A 93 -3.69 -26.50 -2.16
CA LYS A 93 -4.18 -27.51 -1.20
C LYS A 93 -3.05 -28.06 -0.35
N LYS A 94 -1.90 -28.42 -0.95
CA LYS A 94 -0.71 -28.91 -0.22
C LYS A 94 -0.16 -27.87 0.73
N LEU A 95 0.01 -26.63 0.28
CA LEU A 95 0.54 -25.53 1.10
C LEU A 95 -0.39 -25.20 2.27
N ILE A 96 -1.70 -25.11 2.04
CA ILE A 96 -2.70 -24.89 3.09
C ILE A 96 -2.66 -26.04 4.12
N SER A 97 -2.58 -27.31 3.67
CA SER A 97 -2.53 -28.44 4.60
C SER A 97 -1.31 -28.42 5.50
N ASN A 98 -0.17 -27.96 5.00
CA ASN A 98 1.12 -27.93 5.71
C ASN A 98 1.33 -26.66 6.56
N SER A 99 0.45 -25.67 6.46
CA SER A 99 0.51 -24.44 7.25
C SER A 99 -0.31 -24.56 8.53
N ASP A 100 0.09 -23.85 9.58
CA ASP A 100 -0.69 -23.69 10.81
C ASP A 100 -1.79 -22.65 10.59
N LEU A 101 -1.49 -21.63 9.77
CA LEU A 101 -2.35 -20.48 9.50
C LEU A 101 -2.21 -20.01 8.06
N VAL A 102 -3.32 -19.53 7.48
CA VAL A 102 -3.32 -18.92 6.15
C VAL A 102 -3.64 -17.43 6.27
N HIS A 103 -2.75 -16.57 5.78
CA HIS A 103 -2.94 -15.13 5.66
C HIS A 103 -3.29 -14.79 4.19
N ILE A 104 -4.54 -14.45 3.95
CA ILE A 104 -5.03 -14.15 2.61
C ILE A 104 -5.05 -12.64 2.38
N HIS A 105 -4.23 -12.13 1.46
CA HIS A 105 -4.31 -10.76 0.97
C HIS A 105 -5.51 -10.67 0.03
N PHE A 106 -6.65 -10.28 0.59
CA PHE A 106 -7.96 -10.55 0.01
C PHE A 106 -8.42 -9.41 -0.91
N ALA A 107 -8.68 -9.76 -2.16
CA ALA A 107 -9.34 -8.92 -3.15
C ALA A 107 -10.53 -9.67 -3.76
N ARG A 108 -11.33 -8.99 -4.61
CA ARG A 108 -12.45 -9.62 -5.34
C ARG A 108 -11.95 -10.41 -6.55
N ASP A 109 -11.05 -11.37 -6.31
CA ASP A 109 -10.34 -12.13 -7.31
C ASP A 109 -10.45 -13.63 -7.05
N LEU A 110 -10.33 -14.43 -8.09
CA LEU A 110 -10.54 -15.88 -7.99
C LEU A 110 -9.48 -16.58 -7.11
N VAL A 111 -8.24 -16.10 -7.07
CA VAL A 111 -7.17 -16.73 -6.26
C VAL A 111 -7.46 -16.62 -4.76
N PRO A 112 -7.75 -15.44 -4.18
CA PRO A 112 -8.19 -15.31 -2.78
C PRO A 112 -9.49 -16.08 -2.48
N PHE A 113 -10.46 -16.09 -3.41
CA PHE A 113 -11.71 -16.83 -3.22
C PHE A 113 -11.46 -18.33 -3.13
N LEU A 114 -10.66 -18.89 -4.07
CA LEU A 114 -10.25 -20.29 -4.04
C LEU A 114 -9.51 -20.63 -2.74
N THR A 115 -8.59 -19.78 -2.34
CA THR A 115 -7.80 -19.97 -1.10
C THR A 115 -8.68 -20.05 0.13
N ALA A 116 -9.60 -19.10 0.29
CA ALA A 116 -10.53 -19.08 1.42
C ALA A 116 -11.45 -20.32 1.39
N PHE A 117 -11.95 -20.69 0.23
CA PHE A 117 -12.79 -21.89 0.05
C PHE A 117 -12.02 -23.17 0.44
N LEU A 118 -10.78 -23.34 -0.03
CA LEU A 118 -9.95 -24.50 0.31
C LEU A 118 -9.59 -24.50 1.82
N ALA A 119 -9.29 -23.36 2.41
CA ALA A 119 -9.02 -23.25 3.84
C ALA A 119 -10.23 -23.69 4.68
N ILE A 120 -11.44 -23.33 4.27
CA ILE A 120 -12.70 -23.76 4.92
C ILE A 120 -12.85 -25.28 4.83
N ILE A 121 -12.71 -25.87 3.61
CA ILE A 121 -12.83 -27.33 3.42
C ILE A 121 -11.78 -28.09 4.23
N LEU A 122 -10.55 -27.60 4.26
CA LEU A 122 -9.44 -28.22 4.99
C LEU A 122 -9.46 -27.88 6.50
N ARG A 123 -10.45 -27.14 6.95
CA ARG A 123 -10.59 -26.69 8.36
C ARG A 123 -9.34 -25.99 8.89
N LYS A 124 -8.64 -25.25 8.04
CA LYS A 124 -7.47 -24.45 8.43
C LYS A 124 -7.89 -23.05 8.84
N PRO A 125 -7.39 -22.54 9.98
CA PRO A 125 -7.65 -21.15 10.36
C PRO A 125 -7.04 -20.21 9.34
N PHE A 126 -7.76 -19.13 9.03
CA PHE A 126 -7.25 -18.10 8.13
C PHE A 126 -7.69 -16.71 8.56
N LEU A 127 -6.87 -15.73 8.21
CA LEU A 127 -7.18 -14.32 8.29
C LEU A 127 -7.28 -13.74 6.88
N THR A 128 -8.00 -12.63 6.77
CA THR A 128 -8.05 -11.85 5.53
C THR A 128 -7.48 -10.46 5.77
N GLN A 129 -6.68 -9.94 4.85
CA GLN A 129 -6.23 -8.54 4.84
C GLN A 129 -6.67 -7.91 3.53
N THR A 130 -7.52 -6.89 3.62
CA THR A 130 -8.28 -6.40 2.46
C THR A 130 -7.61 -5.23 1.71
N HIS A 131 -6.58 -4.60 2.26
CA HIS A 131 -5.74 -3.56 1.62
C HIS A 131 -6.52 -2.43 0.92
N GLY A 132 -7.71 -2.08 1.41
CA GLY A 132 -8.56 -1.08 0.76
C GLY A 132 -9.27 -1.56 -0.51
N MET A 133 -9.14 -2.85 -0.88
CA MET A 133 -9.70 -3.39 -2.13
C MET A 133 -11.17 -3.83 -2.02
N ILE A 134 -11.73 -3.84 -0.79
CA ILE A 134 -13.11 -4.28 -0.54
C ILE A 134 -14.01 -3.07 -0.23
N ILE A 135 -13.82 -1.98 -0.96
CA ILE A 135 -14.69 -0.80 -0.88
C ILE A 135 -15.80 -0.92 -1.94
N SER A 136 -17.01 -0.48 -1.60
CA SER A 136 -18.13 -0.46 -2.55
C SER A 136 -17.88 0.56 -3.65
N ASP A 137 -18.03 0.13 -4.90
CA ASP A 137 -17.87 0.98 -6.09
C ASP A 137 -19.21 1.30 -6.78
N GLY A 138 -20.31 0.93 -6.13
CA GLY A 138 -21.68 1.19 -6.63
C GLY A 138 -22.16 0.23 -7.73
N ARG A 139 -21.28 -0.57 -8.35
CA ARG A 139 -21.62 -1.48 -9.46
C ARG A 139 -22.46 -2.66 -8.98
N ILE A 140 -23.47 -3.04 -9.78
CA ILE A 140 -24.32 -4.21 -9.49
C ILE A 140 -23.50 -5.49 -9.45
N SER A 141 -22.57 -5.68 -10.40
CA SER A 141 -21.69 -6.84 -10.42
C SER A 141 -20.87 -6.99 -9.13
N THR A 142 -20.35 -5.90 -8.59
CA THR A 142 -19.62 -5.89 -7.32
C THR A 142 -20.55 -6.30 -6.17
N ARG A 143 -21.78 -5.79 -6.13
CA ARG A 143 -22.77 -6.15 -5.08
C ARG A 143 -23.12 -7.64 -5.14
N VAL A 144 -23.28 -8.19 -6.34
CA VAL A 144 -23.55 -9.64 -6.53
C VAL A 144 -22.34 -10.46 -6.07
N THR A 145 -21.13 -10.10 -6.47
CA THR A 145 -19.90 -10.76 -6.01
C THR A 145 -19.75 -10.68 -4.48
N ASP A 146 -20.05 -9.54 -3.89
CA ASP A 146 -20.01 -9.37 -2.44
C ASP A 146 -21.04 -10.26 -1.73
N LEU A 147 -22.23 -10.37 -2.27
CA LEU A 147 -23.28 -11.20 -1.69
C LEU A 147 -22.96 -12.70 -1.76
N LEU A 148 -22.48 -13.17 -2.90
CA LEU A 148 -22.31 -14.60 -3.19
C LEU A 148 -20.94 -15.17 -2.76
N LEU A 149 -19.87 -14.36 -2.79
CA LEU A 149 -18.49 -14.81 -2.55
C LEU A 149 -17.78 -14.02 -1.45
N THR A 150 -17.64 -12.71 -1.59
CA THR A 150 -16.82 -11.90 -0.66
C THR A 150 -17.29 -12.04 0.79
N ARG A 151 -18.56 -11.78 1.05
CA ARG A 151 -19.14 -11.84 2.41
C ARG A 151 -19.13 -13.23 3.02
N PRO A 152 -19.61 -14.30 2.34
CA PRO A 152 -19.59 -15.65 2.89
C PRO A 152 -18.17 -16.10 3.23
N LEU A 153 -17.18 -15.81 2.38
CA LEU A 153 -15.81 -16.24 2.58
C LEU A 153 -15.11 -15.45 3.70
N ILE A 154 -15.19 -14.12 3.69
CA ILE A 154 -14.58 -13.31 4.77
C ILE A 154 -15.24 -13.58 6.11
N ASN A 155 -16.55 -13.84 6.15
CA ASN A 155 -17.25 -14.16 7.40
C ASN A 155 -16.80 -15.50 8.04
N LYS A 156 -16.05 -16.33 7.33
CA LYS A 156 -15.40 -17.54 7.85
C LYS A 156 -13.96 -17.31 8.29
N SER A 157 -13.38 -16.14 7.99
CA SER A 157 -12.07 -15.78 8.52
C SER A 157 -12.15 -15.58 10.03
N ARG A 158 -11.07 -15.91 10.74
CA ARG A 158 -10.98 -15.68 12.18
C ARG A 158 -10.91 -14.18 12.50
N VAL A 159 -10.18 -13.43 11.69
CA VAL A 159 -10.02 -11.97 11.76
C VAL A 159 -9.96 -11.40 10.37
N ASN A 160 -10.58 -10.25 10.16
CA ASN A 160 -10.40 -9.44 8.96
C ASN A 160 -9.54 -8.22 9.31
N LEU A 161 -8.36 -8.13 8.71
CA LEU A 161 -7.42 -7.03 8.90
C LEU A 161 -7.76 -5.90 7.92
N VAL A 162 -7.94 -4.70 8.45
CA VAL A 162 -8.25 -3.48 7.70
C VAL A 162 -7.19 -2.42 7.97
N LEU A 163 -6.87 -1.60 6.98
CA LEU A 163 -5.79 -0.61 7.07
C LEU A 163 -6.19 0.61 7.90
N THR A 164 -7.44 1.06 7.75
CA THR A 164 -7.91 2.35 8.26
C THR A 164 -9.34 2.26 8.77
N ASP A 165 -9.77 3.26 9.55
CA ASP A 165 -11.16 3.37 10.01
C ASP A 165 -12.15 3.59 8.85
N TYR A 166 -11.67 4.22 7.76
CA TYR A 166 -12.43 4.33 6.52
C TYR A 166 -12.72 2.95 5.91
N GLU A 167 -11.69 2.09 5.80
CA GLU A 167 -11.87 0.73 5.30
C GLU A 167 -12.74 -0.11 6.25
N ALA A 168 -12.54 -0.01 7.57
CA ALA A 168 -13.39 -0.67 8.55
C ALA A 168 -14.87 -0.32 8.36
N SER A 169 -15.16 0.96 8.13
CA SER A 169 -16.50 1.44 7.85
C SER A 169 -17.05 0.89 6.52
N ALA A 170 -16.21 0.82 5.48
CA ALA A 170 -16.59 0.27 4.19
C ALA A 170 -16.91 -1.23 4.26
N VAL A 171 -16.08 -2.00 4.95
CA VAL A 171 -16.28 -3.43 5.22
C VAL A 171 -17.59 -3.68 6.00
N LYS A 172 -17.89 -2.82 6.99
CA LYS A 172 -19.15 -2.88 7.74
C LYS A 172 -20.38 -2.59 6.86
N LYS A 173 -20.28 -1.62 5.93
CA LYS A 173 -21.36 -1.29 4.99
C LYS A 173 -21.73 -2.47 4.08
N ILE A 174 -20.79 -3.28 3.66
CA ILE A 174 -21.06 -4.51 2.89
C ILE A 174 -21.48 -5.71 3.77
N ARG A 175 -21.71 -5.49 5.07
CA ARG A 175 -22.21 -6.47 6.06
C ARG A 175 -21.27 -7.66 6.28
N ILE A 176 -19.95 -7.42 6.32
CA ILE A 176 -19.00 -8.40 6.85
C ILE A 176 -19.16 -8.44 8.36
N LYS A 177 -19.29 -9.66 8.90
CA LYS A 177 -19.54 -9.95 10.34
C LYS A 177 -18.30 -10.47 11.07
N SER A 178 -17.28 -10.94 10.32
CA SER A 178 -16.01 -11.36 10.91
C SER A 178 -15.41 -10.22 11.75
N PRO A 179 -14.80 -10.50 12.91
CA PRO A 179 -14.12 -9.49 13.71
C PRO A 179 -13.11 -8.73 12.84
N SER A 180 -13.19 -7.41 12.84
CA SER A 180 -12.28 -6.57 12.08
C SER A 180 -11.31 -5.87 13.02
N THR A 181 -10.00 -6.01 12.74
CA THR A 181 -8.92 -5.37 13.51
C THR A 181 -8.14 -4.46 12.59
N LYS A 182 -7.83 -3.26 13.05
CA LYS A 182 -6.99 -2.33 12.31
C LYS A 182 -5.54 -2.80 12.35
N LEU A 183 -4.96 -2.98 11.17
CA LEU A 183 -3.54 -3.29 10.98
C LEU A 183 -3.04 -2.46 9.79
N PRO A 184 -2.29 -1.38 10.01
CA PRO A 184 -1.70 -0.59 8.93
C PRO A 184 -0.66 -1.42 8.17
N ASN A 185 -0.32 -1.00 6.96
CA ASN A 185 0.82 -1.58 6.28
C ASN A 185 2.11 -1.19 7.01
N GLY A 186 2.97 -2.16 7.27
CA GLY A 186 4.31 -1.94 7.80
C GLY A 186 5.28 -1.52 6.71
N LEU A 187 6.34 -0.82 7.11
CA LEU A 187 7.44 -0.42 6.24
C LEU A 187 8.78 -0.67 6.91
N ALA A 188 9.70 -1.33 6.21
CA ALA A 188 11.10 -1.39 6.61
C ALA A 188 11.75 -0.01 6.43
N ILE A 189 12.13 0.64 7.52
CA ILE A 189 12.77 1.96 7.51
C ILE A 189 14.25 1.78 7.23
N ARG A 190 14.71 2.34 6.10
CA ARG A 190 16.08 2.21 5.61
C ARG A 190 16.78 3.57 5.58
N GLY A 191 18.11 3.54 5.60
CA GLY A 191 18.94 4.75 5.49
C GLY A 191 18.83 5.65 6.73
N GLU A 192 19.47 6.81 6.64
CA GLU A 192 19.49 7.85 7.67
C GLU A 192 18.65 9.05 7.26
N VAL A 193 18.35 9.93 8.21
CA VAL A 193 17.74 11.22 7.91
C VAL A 193 18.79 12.10 7.25
N SER A 194 18.52 12.57 6.05
CA SER A 194 19.40 13.55 5.40
C SER A 194 19.32 14.90 6.08
N PRO A 195 20.46 15.59 6.30
CA PRO A 195 20.44 16.93 6.80
C PRO A 195 19.66 17.86 5.86
N HIS A 196 19.04 18.86 6.44
CA HIS A 196 18.27 19.85 5.68
C HIS A 196 19.24 20.74 4.90
N HIS A 197 19.18 20.72 3.57
CA HIS A 197 19.95 21.62 2.72
C HIS A 197 19.20 22.94 2.54
N ASN A 198 19.89 24.07 2.77
CA ASN A 198 19.31 25.41 2.58
C ASN A 198 19.22 25.87 1.12
N SER A 199 19.39 24.96 0.16
CA SER A 199 19.31 25.22 -1.28
C SER A 199 17.88 25.15 -1.81
N ILE A 200 17.73 25.20 -3.12
CA ILE A 200 16.45 25.11 -3.85
C ILE A 200 15.55 24.03 -3.26
N LYS A 201 14.31 24.40 -2.93
CA LYS A 201 13.33 23.48 -2.35
C LYS A 201 12.81 22.50 -3.41
N ARG A 202 12.97 21.20 -3.12
CA ARG A 202 12.53 20.12 -4.00
C ARG A 202 11.16 19.62 -3.58
N ILE A 203 10.18 19.80 -4.47
CA ILE A 203 8.78 19.40 -4.30
C ILE A 203 8.51 18.25 -5.28
N ILE A 204 8.02 17.14 -4.83
CA ILE A 204 7.81 16.01 -5.71
C ILE A 204 6.39 15.44 -5.67
N PHE A 205 6.00 14.89 -6.81
CA PHE A 205 4.91 13.94 -6.97
C PHE A 205 5.53 12.56 -7.28
N CYS A 206 5.13 11.53 -6.55
CA CYS A 206 5.62 10.17 -6.81
C CYS A 206 4.46 9.16 -6.73
N SER A 207 3.92 8.79 -7.89
CA SER A 207 2.87 7.78 -8.03
C SER A 207 2.73 7.37 -9.48
N ARG A 208 2.02 6.25 -9.74
CA ARG A 208 1.60 5.92 -11.11
C ARG A 208 0.80 7.08 -11.70
N LEU A 209 1.09 7.42 -12.95
CA LEU A 209 0.43 8.53 -13.65
C LEU A 209 -0.95 8.09 -14.17
N ASP A 210 -1.91 8.01 -13.29
CA ASP A 210 -3.32 7.81 -13.62
C ASP A 210 -4.16 8.98 -13.10
N LYS A 211 -5.32 9.21 -13.73
CA LYS A 211 -6.19 10.36 -13.45
C LYS A 211 -6.59 10.51 -11.98
N ARG A 212 -6.75 9.39 -11.25
CA ARG A 212 -7.12 9.40 -9.83
C ARG A 212 -6.00 9.93 -8.92
N LYS A 213 -4.75 9.88 -9.41
CA LYS A 213 -3.58 10.32 -8.63
C LYS A 213 -3.40 11.83 -8.59
N GLY A 214 -4.13 12.57 -9.47
CA GLY A 214 -4.21 14.03 -9.40
C GLY A 214 -2.93 14.74 -9.85
N VAL A 215 -2.21 14.16 -10.83
CA VAL A 215 -0.99 14.79 -11.37
C VAL A 215 -1.29 16.14 -12.03
N ASP A 216 -2.50 16.34 -12.55
CA ASP A 216 -3.03 17.60 -13.06
C ASP A 216 -2.94 18.71 -12.00
N LYS A 217 -3.39 18.44 -10.78
CA LYS A 217 -3.33 19.38 -9.65
C LYS A 217 -1.89 19.75 -9.25
N PHE A 218 -0.98 18.78 -9.36
CA PHE A 218 0.43 19.03 -9.11
C PHE A 218 1.06 19.93 -10.18
N ILE A 219 0.66 19.76 -11.45
CA ILE A 219 1.10 20.62 -12.57
C ILE A 219 0.55 22.05 -12.39
N ASP A 220 -0.73 22.19 -12.03
CA ASP A 220 -1.34 23.50 -11.75
C ASP A 220 -0.61 24.24 -10.61
N LEU A 221 -0.21 23.49 -9.56
CA LEU A 221 0.58 24.04 -8.47
C LEU A 221 1.94 24.54 -8.95
N ALA A 222 2.66 23.74 -9.75
CA ALA A 222 3.96 24.12 -10.31
C ALA A 222 3.86 25.36 -11.19
N GLU A 223 2.80 25.47 -11.99
CA GLU A 223 2.54 26.67 -12.82
C GLU A 223 2.32 27.91 -11.96
N HIS A 224 1.55 27.80 -10.87
CA HIS A 224 1.30 28.92 -9.97
C HIS A 224 2.59 29.48 -9.34
N PHE A 225 3.58 28.62 -9.08
CA PHE A 225 4.86 28.98 -8.49
C PHE A 225 6.01 29.08 -9.51
N LYS A 226 5.72 29.27 -10.81
CA LYS A 226 6.72 29.25 -11.88
C LYS A 226 7.82 30.31 -11.77
N GLU A 227 7.56 31.41 -11.07
CA GLU A 227 8.52 32.51 -10.86
C GLU A 227 9.29 32.36 -9.51
N SER A 228 9.13 31.24 -8.81
CA SER A 228 9.83 30.98 -7.55
C SER A 228 11.10 30.12 -7.77
N ASP A 229 11.96 30.08 -6.75
CA ASP A 229 13.15 29.21 -6.71
C ASP A 229 12.81 27.78 -6.25
N LEU A 230 11.62 27.27 -6.64
CA LEU A 230 11.20 25.91 -6.35
C LEU A 230 11.54 24.96 -7.52
N SER A 231 11.80 23.70 -7.20
CA SER A 231 11.97 22.64 -8.18
C SER A 231 10.89 21.59 -8.00
N PHE A 232 10.08 21.39 -9.03
CA PHE A 232 9.02 20.39 -9.06
C PHE A 232 9.46 19.17 -9.90
N GLU A 233 9.26 17.98 -9.36
CA GLU A 233 9.63 16.74 -10.06
C GLU A 233 8.48 15.73 -10.00
N ILE A 234 8.21 15.07 -11.14
CA ILE A 234 7.22 14.00 -11.25
C ILE A 234 7.93 12.67 -11.45
N TYR A 235 7.66 11.72 -10.57
CA TYR A 235 8.12 10.33 -10.67
C TYR A 235 6.93 9.38 -10.79
N GLY A 236 7.06 8.36 -11.61
CA GLY A 236 6.10 7.26 -11.69
C GLY A 236 5.94 6.67 -13.09
N PRO A 237 5.51 5.40 -13.16
CA PRO A 237 5.21 4.76 -14.43
C PRO A 237 3.94 5.33 -15.06
N ASP A 238 3.83 5.16 -16.37
CA ASP A 238 2.63 5.52 -17.11
C ASP A 238 1.41 4.68 -16.66
N GLY A 239 0.33 5.36 -16.36
CA GLY A 239 -0.99 4.79 -16.07
C GLY A 239 -2.08 5.33 -16.99
N GLY A 240 -1.69 5.95 -18.10
CA GLY A 240 -2.55 6.59 -19.09
C GLY A 240 -2.42 8.12 -19.17
N GLU A 241 -1.69 8.76 -18.24
CA GLU A 241 -1.57 10.22 -18.17
C GLU A 241 -0.16 10.75 -18.58
N LEU A 242 0.77 9.90 -19.03
CA LEU A 242 2.13 10.35 -19.35
C LEU A 242 2.16 11.36 -20.50
N ASN A 243 1.37 11.13 -21.55
CA ASN A 243 1.30 12.05 -22.68
C ASN A 243 0.68 13.40 -22.27
N PHE A 244 -0.34 13.37 -21.42
CA PHE A 244 -0.91 14.56 -20.79
C PHE A 244 0.17 15.34 -20.02
N VAL A 245 0.91 14.70 -19.11
CA VAL A 245 1.98 15.34 -18.32
C VAL A 245 3.00 16.02 -19.22
N LYS A 246 3.51 15.32 -20.25
CA LYS A 246 4.50 15.88 -21.16
C LYS A 246 3.96 17.06 -21.98
N SER A 247 2.72 16.99 -22.45
CA SER A 247 2.09 18.07 -23.19
C SER A 247 1.84 19.30 -22.32
N GLU A 248 1.37 19.15 -21.09
CA GLU A 248 1.12 20.27 -20.18
C GLU A 248 2.41 20.99 -19.78
N ILE A 249 3.49 20.27 -19.48
CA ILE A 249 4.80 20.88 -19.17
C ILE A 249 5.27 21.77 -20.34
N LYS A 250 5.08 21.29 -21.58
CA LYS A 250 5.46 22.04 -22.79
C LYS A 250 4.52 23.22 -23.03
N ASN A 251 3.21 23.00 -23.04
CA ASN A 251 2.19 24.01 -23.40
C ASN A 251 2.17 25.18 -22.43
N ARG A 252 2.40 24.93 -21.13
CA ARG A 252 2.46 25.95 -20.07
C ARG A 252 3.84 26.60 -19.96
N ASN A 253 4.82 26.14 -20.73
CA ASN A 253 6.20 26.65 -20.72
C ASN A 253 6.84 26.66 -19.31
N ILE A 254 6.67 25.55 -18.57
CA ILE A 254 7.14 25.39 -17.17
C ILE A 254 8.27 24.35 -17.05
N SER A 255 8.92 23.99 -18.15
CA SER A 255 10.00 22.99 -18.17
C SER A 255 11.26 23.42 -17.40
N ASN A 256 11.40 24.71 -17.09
CA ASN A 256 12.45 25.23 -16.21
C ASN A 256 12.29 24.77 -14.75
N ILE A 257 11.06 24.67 -14.24
CA ILE A 257 10.77 24.34 -12.83
C ILE A 257 10.15 22.96 -12.64
N LEU A 258 9.46 22.39 -13.63
CA LEU A 258 8.76 21.08 -13.54
C LEU A 258 9.38 20.08 -14.51
N LYS A 259 9.83 18.93 -13.97
CA LYS A 259 10.46 17.86 -14.75
C LYS A 259 9.82 16.50 -14.49
N TYR A 260 9.53 15.77 -15.57
CA TYR A 260 9.22 14.34 -15.46
C TYR A 260 10.52 13.53 -15.45
N LYS A 261 10.71 12.74 -14.40
CA LYS A 261 11.95 11.98 -14.13
C LYS A 261 11.84 10.47 -14.44
N GLY A 262 10.66 10.01 -14.86
CA GLY A 262 10.45 8.58 -15.11
C GLY A 262 9.99 7.80 -13.89
N SER A 263 9.97 6.47 -14.02
CA SER A 263 9.65 5.57 -12.91
C SER A 263 10.91 5.13 -12.16
N LEU A 264 10.76 4.87 -10.87
CA LEU A 264 11.82 4.31 -10.02
C LEU A 264 11.44 2.90 -9.55
N PRO A 265 12.43 2.01 -9.40
CA PRO A 265 12.25 0.77 -8.65
C PRO A 265 11.84 1.06 -7.20
N SER A 266 10.98 0.22 -6.62
CA SER A 266 10.42 0.46 -5.28
C SER A 266 11.48 0.53 -4.17
N ASN A 267 12.62 -0.14 -4.34
CA ASN A 267 13.74 -0.09 -3.39
C ASN A 267 14.55 1.21 -3.46
N GLU A 268 14.40 2.02 -4.50
CA GLU A 268 15.09 3.30 -4.67
C GLU A 268 14.27 4.50 -4.20
N VAL A 269 12.95 4.31 -3.98
CA VAL A 269 12.04 5.42 -3.62
C VAL A 269 12.47 6.10 -2.32
N GLN A 270 12.79 5.36 -1.26
CA GLN A 270 13.24 5.98 -0.01
C GLN A 270 14.53 6.79 -0.19
N ASN A 271 15.49 6.29 -0.99
CA ASN A 271 16.74 7.01 -1.25
C ASN A 271 16.47 8.31 -2.02
N MET A 272 15.60 8.28 -3.02
CA MET A 272 15.20 9.48 -3.77
C MET A 272 14.52 10.52 -2.86
N LEU A 273 13.69 10.06 -1.91
CA LEU A 273 12.96 10.92 -0.99
C LEU A 273 13.84 11.61 0.07
N GLN A 274 15.03 11.09 0.37
CA GLN A 274 15.93 11.68 1.38
C GLN A 274 16.28 13.15 1.11
N GLY A 275 16.47 13.54 -0.14
CA GLY A 275 16.81 14.92 -0.54
C GLY A 275 15.59 15.79 -0.89
N VAL A 276 14.38 15.39 -0.48
CA VAL A 276 13.12 16.07 -0.82
C VAL A 276 12.62 16.88 0.37
N ASP A 277 12.09 18.07 0.10
CA ASP A 277 11.50 18.93 1.13
C ASP A 277 10.03 18.62 1.37
N LEU A 278 9.28 18.33 0.27
CA LEU A 278 7.86 18.00 0.34
C LEU A 278 7.46 16.98 -0.74
N LEU A 279 6.79 15.92 -0.33
CA LEU A 279 6.01 15.08 -1.24
C LEU A 279 4.56 15.56 -1.26
N ILE A 280 4.01 15.78 -2.46
CA ILE A 280 2.58 16.09 -2.63
C ILE A 280 1.91 14.92 -3.32
N LEU A 281 0.87 14.38 -2.71
CA LEU A 281 0.04 13.33 -3.30
C LEU A 281 -1.43 13.79 -3.33
N PRO A 282 -1.86 14.45 -4.43
CA PRO A 282 -3.22 14.99 -4.58
C PRO A 282 -4.22 13.92 -5.05
N SER A 283 -4.01 12.66 -4.62
CA SER A 283 -4.85 11.53 -4.98
C SER A 283 -6.20 11.61 -4.28
N LYS A 284 -7.27 11.31 -5.04
CA LYS A 284 -8.61 11.17 -4.49
C LYS A 284 -8.85 9.74 -4.00
N ASP A 285 -9.48 9.62 -2.82
CA ASP A 285 -9.90 8.34 -2.23
C ASP A 285 -8.76 7.29 -2.19
N GLU A 286 -7.57 7.71 -1.80
CA GLU A 286 -6.43 6.81 -1.68
C GLU A 286 -6.48 6.07 -0.32
N PRO A 287 -6.68 4.75 -0.30
CA PRO A 287 -6.88 4.04 0.97
C PRO A 287 -5.65 4.06 1.87
N PHE A 288 -4.46 3.80 1.31
CA PHE A 288 -3.22 3.72 2.06
C PHE A 288 -2.01 3.85 1.13
N PRO A 289 -1.58 5.08 0.79
CA PRO A 289 -0.50 5.31 -0.16
C PRO A 289 0.87 5.03 0.48
N MET A 290 1.54 3.97 0.03
CA MET A 290 2.85 3.56 0.57
C MET A 290 3.92 4.63 0.44
N VAL A 291 3.89 5.44 -0.63
CA VAL A 291 4.87 6.53 -0.84
C VAL A 291 4.83 7.58 0.27
N ILE A 292 3.68 7.77 0.92
CA ILE A 292 3.58 8.64 2.09
C ILE A 292 4.38 8.05 3.26
N LEU A 293 4.24 6.75 3.54
CA LEU A 293 5.05 6.10 4.57
C LEU A 293 6.54 6.16 4.24
N GLU A 294 6.90 5.96 2.97
CA GLU A 294 8.27 6.06 2.49
C GLU A 294 8.86 7.46 2.71
N SER A 295 8.05 8.51 2.50
CA SER A 295 8.44 9.90 2.80
C SER A 295 8.66 10.12 4.28
N LEU A 296 7.69 9.73 5.11
CA LEU A 296 7.78 9.87 6.55
C LEU A 296 8.96 9.07 7.13
N ALA A 297 9.26 7.91 6.56
CA ALA A 297 10.38 7.05 6.98
C ALA A 297 11.76 7.70 6.82
N VAL A 298 11.90 8.65 5.92
CA VAL A 298 13.14 9.43 5.71
C VAL A 298 13.03 10.87 6.24
N GLY A 299 11.95 11.18 6.95
CA GLY A 299 11.71 12.49 7.52
C GLY A 299 11.26 13.56 6.52
N THR A 300 10.84 13.16 5.33
CA THR A 300 10.29 14.07 4.31
C THR A 300 8.83 14.40 4.63
N GLN A 301 8.51 15.69 4.61
CA GLN A 301 7.15 16.16 4.84
C GLN A 301 6.22 15.81 3.68
N VAL A 302 4.93 15.71 3.97
CA VAL A 302 3.94 15.31 2.97
C VAL A 302 2.71 16.24 2.99
N LEU A 303 2.12 16.47 1.80
CA LEU A 303 0.83 17.11 1.63
C LEU A 303 -0.11 16.11 0.95
N VAL A 304 -1.23 15.80 1.60
CA VAL A 304 -2.21 14.84 1.14
C VAL A 304 -3.62 15.44 1.06
N MET A 305 -4.52 14.78 0.34
CA MET A 305 -5.92 15.17 0.27
C MET A 305 -6.69 14.72 1.52
N PRO A 306 -7.81 15.39 1.88
CA PRO A 306 -8.68 14.98 2.99
C PRO A 306 -9.21 13.55 2.85
N SER A 307 -9.45 13.07 1.63
CA SER A 307 -9.89 11.69 1.33
C SER A 307 -8.78 10.62 1.41
N CYS A 308 -7.57 11.00 1.76
CA CYS A 308 -6.51 10.03 2.07
C CYS A 308 -6.90 9.21 3.30
N GLY A 309 -6.87 7.88 3.19
CA GLY A 309 -7.40 6.96 4.20
C GLY A 309 -6.81 7.07 5.60
N PHE A 310 -5.62 7.67 5.74
CA PHE A 310 -5.01 7.94 7.05
C PHE A 310 -4.70 9.44 7.29
N ALA A 311 -5.37 10.33 6.56
CA ALA A 311 -5.22 11.78 6.73
C ALA A 311 -5.50 12.26 8.16
N SER A 312 -6.47 11.65 8.87
CA SER A 312 -6.75 11.95 10.27
C SER A 312 -5.55 11.67 11.17
N GLN A 313 -4.94 10.49 11.04
CA GLN A 313 -3.77 10.11 11.82
C GLN A 313 -2.58 11.05 11.58
N LEU A 314 -2.37 11.44 10.30
CA LEU A 314 -1.31 12.39 9.96
C LEU A 314 -1.55 13.77 10.61
N ARG A 315 -2.81 14.22 10.66
CA ARG A 315 -3.21 15.48 11.28
C ARG A 315 -3.08 15.45 12.79
N ASP A 316 -3.51 14.36 13.44
CA ASP A 316 -3.48 14.21 14.89
C ASP A 316 -2.05 14.27 15.45
N PHE A 317 -1.08 13.81 14.69
CA PHE A 317 0.34 13.85 15.06
C PHE A 317 1.11 15.05 14.50
N ASP A 318 0.44 15.89 13.72
CA ASP A 318 1.04 17.08 13.11
C ASP A 318 2.33 16.79 12.32
N VAL A 319 2.33 15.70 11.55
CA VAL A 319 3.48 15.26 10.75
C VAL A 319 3.31 15.48 9.26
N ALA A 320 2.12 15.96 8.84
CA ALA A 320 1.78 16.20 7.45
C ALA A 320 0.78 17.34 7.31
N PHE A 321 0.79 17.97 6.15
CA PHE A 321 -0.29 18.83 5.73
C PHE A 321 -1.42 17.99 5.12
N VAL A 322 -2.63 18.30 5.52
CA VAL A 322 -3.82 17.79 4.86
C VAL A 322 -4.49 18.97 4.18
N ALA A 323 -4.73 18.86 2.87
CA ALA A 323 -5.36 19.93 2.09
C ALA A 323 -6.69 20.35 2.71
N GLU A 324 -7.04 21.63 2.60
CA GLU A 324 -8.28 22.20 3.16
C GLU A 324 -9.54 21.62 2.51
N SER A 325 -9.44 21.28 1.21
CA SER A 325 -10.52 20.69 0.41
C SER A 325 -9.96 19.79 -0.69
N GLU A 326 -10.83 19.02 -1.35
CA GLU A 326 -10.48 18.07 -2.42
C GLU A 326 -10.19 18.75 -3.78
N ASP A 327 -10.31 20.05 -3.87
CA ASP A 327 -10.10 20.83 -5.08
C ASP A 327 -8.70 21.45 -5.17
N GLN A 328 -8.43 22.10 -6.30
CA GLN A 328 -7.16 22.79 -6.54
C GLN A 328 -6.88 23.91 -5.53
N LYS A 329 -7.94 24.63 -5.11
CA LYS A 329 -7.82 25.73 -4.15
C LYS A 329 -7.35 25.25 -2.77
N GLY A 330 -7.87 24.10 -2.33
CA GLY A 330 -7.46 23.49 -1.06
C GLY A 330 -5.99 23.11 -1.03
N ILE A 331 -5.48 22.56 -2.14
CA ILE A 331 -4.04 22.25 -2.27
C ILE A 331 -3.20 23.52 -2.26
N LEU A 332 -3.59 24.50 -3.07
CA LEU A 332 -2.88 25.78 -3.20
C LEU A 332 -2.78 26.50 -1.86
N ASN A 333 -3.88 26.65 -1.14
CA ASN A 333 -3.90 27.30 0.18
C ASN A 333 -3.02 26.56 1.18
N SER A 334 -3.09 25.23 1.21
CA SER A 334 -2.28 24.44 2.15
C SER A 334 -0.80 24.46 1.80
N PHE A 335 -0.46 24.46 0.51
CA PHE A 335 0.92 24.62 0.07
C PHE A 335 1.45 26.02 0.40
N GLN A 336 0.65 27.09 0.18
CA GLN A 336 1.05 28.44 0.51
C GLN A 336 1.37 28.60 1.99
N LYS A 337 0.54 28.05 2.89
CA LYS A 337 0.82 28.03 4.33
C LYS A 337 2.15 27.33 4.66
N PHE A 338 2.43 26.23 3.97
CA PHE A 338 3.69 25.51 4.13
C PHE A 338 4.89 26.33 3.62
N PHE A 339 4.72 26.98 2.47
CA PHE A 339 5.72 27.87 1.88
C PHE A 339 6.02 29.06 2.82
N ASP A 340 5.01 29.72 3.34
CA ASP A 340 5.12 30.86 4.25
C ASP A 340 5.76 30.47 5.59
N ALA A 341 5.56 29.24 6.06
CA ALA A 341 6.21 28.66 7.24
C ALA A 341 7.66 28.24 7.00
N GLY A 342 8.24 28.55 5.84
CA GLY A 342 9.64 28.23 5.50
C GLY A 342 9.91 26.73 5.37
N PHE A 343 8.90 25.93 4.96
CA PHE A 343 9.01 24.49 4.77
C PHE A 343 9.28 23.68 6.06
N LYS A 344 8.80 24.15 7.21
CA LYS A 344 8.97 23.44 8.48
C LYS A 344 7.67 23.32 9.24
N ILE A 345 7.27 22.09 9.56
CA ILE A 345 6.26 21.79 10.58
C ILE A 345 6.96 21.12 11.77
N LYS A 346 7.66 20.04 11.52
CA LYS A 346 8.43 19.27 12.52
C LYS A 346 9.82 18.94 11.98
N SER A 347 10.71 18.57 12.89
CA SER A 347 12.02 18.08 12.46
C SER A 347 11.89 16.76 11.72
N ARG A 348 12.81 16.50 10.79
CA ARG A 348 12.85 15.23 10.03
C ARG A 348 12.96 14.02 10.94
N GLU A 349 13.70 14.16 12.05
CA GLU A 349 13.86 13.11 13.06
C GLU A 349 12.53 12.82 13.77
N ALA A 350 11.75 13.82 14.10
CA ALA A 350 10.44 13.67 14.73
C ALA A 350 9.44 12.98 13.77
N ILE A 351 9.43 13.36 12.50
CA ILE A 351 8.60 12.73 11.46
C ILE A 351 8.97 11.26 11.29
N ARG A 352 10.28 10.98 11.20
CA ARG A 352 10.79 9.61 11.08
C ARG A 352 10.47 8.77 12.33
N ALA A 353 10.64 9.33 13.52
CA ALA A 353 10.31 8.65 14.77
C ALA A 353 8.83 8.25 14.81
N PHE A 354 7.93 9.18 14.47
CA PHE A 354 6.51 8.86 14.33
C PHE A 354 6.25 7.71 13.34
N CYS A 355 6.88 7.76 12.16
CA CYS A 355 6.72 6.69 11.16
C CYS A 355 7.23 5.35 11.69
N ARG A 356 8.40 5.33 12.33
CA ARG A 356 9.00 4.11 12.90
C ARG A 356 8.10 3.49 13.97
N ASP A 357 7.58 4.30 14.87
CA ASP A 357 6.87 3.84 16.04
C ASP A 357 5.42 3.43 15.70
N THR A 358 4.84 4.01 14.62
CA THR A 358 3.45 3.73 14.19
C THR A 358 3.37 2.73 13.04
N PHE A 359 4.25 2.86 12.04
CA PHE A 359 4.19 2.14 10.76
C PHE A 359 5.47 1.33 10.47
N GLY A 360 6.44 1.33 11.37
CA GLY A 360 7.62 0.48 11.22
C GLY A 360 7.22 -1.00 11.14
N ILE A 361 7.98 -1.78 10.38
CA ILE A 361 7.65 -3.20 10.17
C ILE A 361 7.59 -3.99 11.47
N SER A 362 8.45 -3.67 12.45
CA SER A 362 8.49 -4.38 13.73
C SER A 362 7.21 -4.18 14.56
N PRO A 363 6.76 -2.96 14.92
CA PRO A 363 5.51 -2.79 15.68
C PRO A 363 4.27 -3.27 14.92
N VAL A 364 4.24 -3.19 13.59
CA VAL A 364 3.14 -3.74 12.80
C VAL A 364 3.14 -5.27 12.86
N THR A 365 4.31 -5.91 12.82
CA THR A 365 4.41 -7.37 12.96
C THR A 365 4.05 -7.83 14.38
N ASP A 366 4.35 -7.05 15.43
CA ASP A 366 3.88 -7.35 16.80
C ASP A 366 2.35 -7.44 16.84
N GLN A 367 1.66 -6.47 16.26
CA GLN A 367 0.20 -6.47 16.17
C GLN A 367 -0.31 -7.65 15.32
N LEU A 368 0.38 -7.99 14.23
CA LEU A 368 0.02 -9.12 13.38
C LEU A 368 0.15 -10.45 14.10
N VAL A 369 1.25 -10.67 14.83
CA VAL A 369 1.46 -11.89 15.63
C VAL A 369 0.40 -12.06 16.70
N GLN A 370 -0.04 -10.97 17.36
CA GLN A 370 -1.17 -11.01 18.27
C GLN A 370 -2.46 -11.46 17.58
N ASN A 371 -2.73 -10.97 16.37
CA ASN A 371 -3.89 -11.41 15.58
C ASN A 371 -3.78 -12.88 15.15
N TYR A 372 -2.57 -13.36 14.85
CA TYR A 372 -2.34 -14.78 14.56
C TYR A 372 -2.64 -15.66 15.78
N LYS A 373 -2.18 -15.26 16.97
CA LYS A 373 -2.49 -15.97 18.22
C LYS A 373 -3.99 -16.03 18.47
N LYS A 374 -4.70 -14.90 18.34
CA LYS A 374 -6.17 -14.87 18.46
C LYS A 374 -6.85 -15.81 17.46
N ALA A 375 -6.35 -15.87 16.22
CA ALA A 375 -6.92 -16.73 15.18
C ALA A 375 -6.71 -18.22 15.45
N LEU A 376 -5.58 -18.59 16.08
CA LEU A 376 -5.23 -19.98 16.38
C LEU A 376 -5.87 -20.49 17.66
N PHE A 377 -5.89 -19.67 18.71
CA PHE A 377 -6.23 -20.12 20.06
C PHE A 377 -7.63 -19.66 20.53
N ASN A 378 -8.39 -18.96 19.69
CA ASN A 378 -9.74 -18.41 20.01
C ASN A 378 -9.74 -17.50 21.26
N GLU A 379 -8.67 -16.76 21.51
CA GLU A 379 -8.56 -15.77 22.59
C GLU A 379 -9.24 -14.44 22.27
#